data_7be31905ffa9c51bb29708f03676a95e
#
_entry.id   7be31905ffa9c51bb29708f03676a95e
#
_cell.length_a   1.000
_cell.length_b   1.000
_cell.length_c   1.000
_cell.angle_alpha   90.00
_cell.angle_beta   90.00
_cell.angle_gamma   90.00
#
_symmetry.space_group_name_H-M   'P 1'
#
loop_
_entity.id
_entity.type
_entity.pdbx_description
1 polymer ?
#
loop_
_entity_poly.entity_id
_entity_poly.type
_entity_poly.pdbx_seq_one_letter_code
_entity_poly.pdbx_strand_id
1 'polypeptide(L)'
;NITDFGDFGRDPLEELHSECQEQGIRFGVYYSQSQDWHEEGGGGNGWQGWPQLNQARFEHYYHEKALLQVEELVTRFDPLYMIWFDTPGQFMSPEIIETTMTLVNAHQPHVLMNSRIGGGYGHFQSAADHGLMPYVNTSGWRDGIKVPWQTHSTVAGSWGYASHKMDLHDNPNRSANNYIYELVDIVSKGGVLLLNVAPNE
;
A
#
# COMPACT_ATOMS: atom_id res chain seq x y z
N ASN A 1 14.42 13.23 6.08
CA ASN A 1 14.50 12.43 4.87
C ASN A 1 15.45 11.25 5.11
N ILE A 2 15.16 10.08 4.56
CA ILE A 2 16.03 8.91 4.72
C ILE A 2 17.40 9.13 4.05
N THR A 3 17.44 9.91 2.99
CA THR A 3 18.68 10.28 2.31
C THR A 3 19.63 11.10 3.19
N ASP A 4 19.07 11.82 4.17
CA ASP A 4 19.81 12.70 5.08
C ASP A 4 20.05 12.05 6.44
N PHE A 5 19.47 10.85 6.66
CA PHE A 5 19.56 10.15 7.94
C PHE A 5 20.65 9.08 7.90
N GLY A 6 21.65 9.25 8.76
CA GLY A 6 22.82 8.35 8.80
C GLY A 6 23.71 8.50 7.57
N ASP A 7 24.45 7.46 7.27
CA ASP A 7 25.45 7.44 6.18
C ASP A 7 24.87 6.89 4.86
N PHE A 8 23.55 6.74 4.74
CA PHE A 8 22.94 6.12 3.57
C PHE A 8 23.15 6.94 2.29
N GLY A 9 22.89 8.25 2.34
CA GLY A 9 23.22 9.22 1.27
C GLY A 9 22.64 8.96 -0.12
N ARG A 10 21.69 8.02 -0.24
CA ARG A 10 21.07 7.57 -1.50
C ARG A 10 19.55 7.57 -1.37
N ASP A 11 18.83 7.73 -2.47
CA ASP A 11 17.37 7.59 -2.51
C ASP A 11 16.97 6.18 -2.99
N PRO A 12 16.50 5.29 -2.10
CA PRO A 12 16.16 3.94 -2.47
C PRO A 12 14.98 3.85 -3.42
N LEU A 13 14.06 4.80 -3.39
CA LEU A 13 12.89 4.80 -4.29
C LEU A 13 13.31 5.17 -5.71
N GLU A 14 14.21 6.14 -5.86
CA GLU A 14 14.73 6.54 -7.17
C GLU A 14 15.54 5.43 -7.82
N GLU A 15 16.37 4.74 -7.05
CA GLU A 15 17.12 3.59 -7.54
C GLU A 15 16.21 2.45 -7.95
N LEU A 16 15.22 2.10 -7.11
CA LEU A 16 14.25 1.04 -7.45
C LEU A 16 13.40 1.41 -8.66
N HIS A 17 13.00 2.66 -8.80
CA HIS A 17 12.26 3.13 -9.98
C HIS A 17 13.10 2.96 -11.25
N SER A 18 14.34 3.41 -11.23
CA SER A 18 15.27 3.27 -12.37
C SER A 18 15.50 1.82 -12.74
N GLU A 19 15.79 0.96 -11.76
CA GLU A 19 15.98 -0.47 -12.01
C GLU A 19 14.72 -1.15 -12.55
N CYS A 20 13.54 -0.79 -12.03
CA CYS A 20 12.27 -1.30 -12.55
C CYS A 20 12.10 -0.93 -14.04
N GLN A 21 12.43 0.30 -14.42
CA GLN A 21 12.36 0.72 -15.82
C GLN A 21 13.33 -0.06 -16.70
N GLU A 22 14.58 -0.24 -16.27
CA GLU A 22 15.60 -0.99 -17.02
C GLU A 22 15.21 -2.46 -17.21
N GLN A 23 14.55 -3.06 -16.22
CA GLN A 23 14.11 -4.46 -16.26
C GLN A 23 12.72 -4.64 -16.88
N GLY A 24 12.04 -3.57 -17.30
CA GLY A 24 10.67 -3.62 -17.81
C GLY A 24 9.63 -4.03 -16.76
N ILE A 25 9.92 -3.79 -15.50
CA ILE A 25 9.02 -4.03 -14.36
C ILE A 25 8.26 -2.74 -14.04
N ARG A 26 6.96 -2.85 -13.79
CA ARG A 26 6.15 -1.69 -13.40
C ARG A 26 6.41 -1.32 -11.94
N PHE A 27 6.78 -0.06 -11.71
CA PHE A 27 7.01 0.46 -10.37
C PHE A 27 5.73 0.97 -9.73
N GLY A 28 5.52 0.64 -8.46
CA GLY A 28 4.42 1.13 -7.63
C GLY A 28 4.89 1.38 -6.20
N VAL A 29 4.16 2.20 -5.48
CA VAL A 29 4.51 2.59 -4.12
C VAL A 29 3.39 2.27 -3.14
N TYR A 30 3.75 2.01 -1.88
CA TYR A 30 2.85 1.92 -0.73
C TYR A 30 2.84 3.26 0.00
N TYR A 31 1.64 3.71 0.39
CA TYR A 31 1.47 4.93 1.18
C TYR A 31 0.45 4.76 2.31
N SER A 32 0.92 4.88 3.55
CA SER A 32 0.09 4.83 4.75
C SER A 32 -0.47 6.23 5.05
N GLN A 33 -1.65 6.51 4.53
CA GLN A 33 -2.17 7.86 4.41
C GLN A 33 -2.60 8.52 5.72
N SER A 34 -3.18 7.73 6.65
CA SER A 34 -3.70 8.29 7.92
C SER A 34 -2.79 8.02 9.12
N GLN A 35 -1.73 7.28 8.91
CA GLN A 35 -0.82 6.87 9.98
C GLN A 35 0.52 7.58 9.82
N ASP A 36 0.81 8.49 10.72
CA ASP A 36 2.14 9.09 10.84
C ASP A 36 2.50 9.16 12.32
N TRP A 37 3.52 8.42 12.69
CA TRP A 37 3.95 8.32 14.09
C TRP A 37 4.74 9.53 14.56
N HIS A 38 5.07 10.43 13.66
CA HIS A 38 5.91 11.58 13.92
C HIS A 38 5.16 12.92 13.84
N GLU A 39 3.88 12.87 13.44
CA GLU A 39 3.08 14.08 13.29
C GLU A 39 1.84 14.06 14.18
N GLU A 40 1.53 15.20 14.79
CA GLU A 40 0.42 15.37 15.73
C GLU A 40 -0.94 15.00 15.13
N GLY A 41 -1.17 15.30 13.88
CA GLY A 41 -2.41 15.00 13.16
C GLY A 41 -2.44 13.62 12.52
N GLY A 42 -1.31 12.91 12.48
CA GLY A 42 -1.23 11.53 11.99
C GLY A 42 -1.75 10.55 13.03
N GLY A 43 -2.60 9.61 12.59
CA GLY A 43 -3.15 8.57 13.47
C GLY A 43 -2.15 7.48 13.84
N GLY A 44 -2.55 6.63 14.79
CA GLY A 44 -1.94 5.33 14.99
C GLY A 44 -1.06 5.14 16.22
N ASN A 45 -0.66 6.20 16.92
CA ASN A 45 0.15 6.06 18.12
C ASN A 45 -0.28 6.94 19.28
N GLY A 46 -0.85 6.33 20.30
CA GLY A 46 -1.10 6.98 21.57
C GLY A 46 0.13 7.17 22.49
N TRP A 47 1.31 6.68 22.07
CA TRP A 47 2.50 6.67 22.93
C TRP A 47 3.26 7.99 22.98
N GLN A 48 3.00 8.90 22.07
CA GLN A 48 3.68 10.20 22.00
C GLN A 48 3.08 11.28 22.89
N GLY A 49 1.98 10.96 23.59
CA GLY A 49 1.32 11.91 24.48
C GLY A 49 0.67 13.10 23.76
N TRP A 50 0.44 12.98 22.45
CA TRP A 50 -0.19 14.02 21.66
C TRP A 50 -1.67 14.19 22.02
N PRO A 51 -2.22 15.38 21.79
CA PRO A 51 -3.64 15.60 22.00
C PRO A 51 -4.49 14.61 21.21
N GLN A 52 -5.67 14.32 21.74
CA GLN A 52 -6.60 13.42 21.07
C GLN A 52 -6.86 13.86 19.63
N LEU A 53 -6.69 12.94 18.70
CA LEU A 53 -6.94 13.17 17.29
C LEU A 53 -8.41 13.54 17.05
N ASN A 54 -8.63 14.55 16.22
CA ASN A 54 -9.94 14.97 15.77
C ASN A 54 -9.89 15.37 14.29
N GLN A 55 -11.05 15.64 13.70
CA GLN A 55 -11.16 15.95 12.26
C GLN A 55 -10.24 17.12 11.86
N ALA A 56 -10.27 18.23 12.57
CA ALA A 56 -9.49 19.42 12.20
C ALA A 56 -7.98 19.19 12.24
N ARG A 57 -7.47 18.45 13.22
CA ARG A 57 -6.06 18.10 13.30
C ARG A 57 -5.64 17.14 12.20
N PHE A 58 -6.50 16.17 11.91
CA PHE A 58 -6.26 15.24 10.82
C PHE A 58 -6.25 15.95 9.47
N GLU A 59 -7.20 16.84 9.20
CA GLU A 59 -7.24 17.64 7.97
C GLU A 59 -5.99 18.50 7.81
N HIS A 60 -5.56 19.16 8.89
CA HIS A 60 -4.32 19.92 8.87
C HIS A 60 -3.11 19.05 8.49
N TYR A 61 -2.91 17.93 9.18
CA TYR A 61 -1.85 16.96 8.84
C TYR A 61 -1.96 16.51 7.39
N TYR A 62 -3.17 16.15 6.95
CA TYR A 62 -3.36 15.60 5.62
C TYR A 62 -2.99 16.61 4.53
N HIS A 63 -3.43 17.85 4.65
CA HIS A 63 -3.13 18.88 3.67
C HIS A 63 -1.69 19.39 3.73
N GLU A 64 -1.13 19.54 4.92
CA GLU A 64 0.21 20.11 5.09
C GLU A 64 1.34 19.08 4.92
N LYS A 65 1.03 17.79 4.96
CA LYS A 65 2.02 16.75 4.83
C LYS A 65 1.62 15.62 3.90
N ALA A 66 0.55 14.88 4.20
CA ALA A 66 0.23 13.66 3.48
C ALA A 66 -0.03 13.90 1.99
N LEU A 67 -0.83 14.90 1.67
CA LEU A 67 -1.17 15.26 0.29
C LEU A 67 0.06 15.72 -0.49
N LEU A 68 0.94 16.50 0.14
CA LEU A 68 2.19 16.95 -0.46
C LEU A 68 3.16 15.79 -0.74
N GLN A 69 3.19 14.78 0.13
CA GLN A 69 3.97 13.57 -0.11
C GLN A 69 3.39 12.74 -1.26
N VAL A 70 2.06 12.66 -1.38
CA VAL A 70 1.43 12.01 -2.53
C VAL A 70 1.76 12.76 -3.83
N GLU A 71 1.73 14.10 -3.80
CA GLU A 71 2.14 14.93 -4.95
C GLU A 71 3.60 14.68 -5.32
N GLU A 72 4.49 14.63 -4.34
CA GLU A 72 5.90 14.29 -4.57
C GLU A 72 6.06 12.94 -5.26
N LEU A 73 5.33 11.91 -4.81
CA LEU A 73 5.40 10.58 -5.42
C LEU A 73 4.98 10.59 -6.89
N VAL A 74 3.88 11.26 -7.23
CA VAL A 74 3.37 11.29 -8.62
C VAL A 74 4.12 12.24 -9.53
N THR A 75 4.88 13.19 -8.99
CA THR A 75 5.70 14.10 -9.78
C THR A 75 7.13 13.61 -10.00
N ARG A 76 7.67 12.83 -9.06
CA ARG A 76 9.04 12.30 -9.15
C ARG A 76 9.13 10.98 -9.92
N PHE A 77 8.14 10.12 -9.79
CA PHE A 77 8.18 8.77 -10.36
C PHE A 77 7.19 8.65 -11.53
N ASP A 78 7.64 8.98 -12.72
CA ASP A 78 6.86 8.83 -13.95
C ASP A 78 7.60 7.86 -14.92
N PRO A 79 6.95 6.77 -15.35
CA PRO A 79 5.57 6.35 -15.03
C PRO A 79 5.46 5.62 -13.68
N LEU A 80 4.54 6.06 -12.86
CA LEU A 80 4.12 5.32 -11.67
C LEU A 80 2.94 4.42 -12.01
N TYR A 81 3.04 3.13 -11.70
CA TYR A 81 1.98 2.19 -12.04
C TYR A 81 0.82 2.22 -11.05
N MET A 82 1.15 2.30 -9.75
CA MET A 82 0.16 2.21 -8.68
C MET A 82 0.63 2.94 -7.42
N ILE A 83 -0.32 3.55 -6.73
CA ILE A 83 -0.18 3.89 -5.31
C ILE A 83 -1.09 2.95 -4.52
N TRP A 84 -0.47 2.13 -3.68
CA TRP A 84 -1.17 1.26 -2.76
C TRP A 84 -1.39 2.00 -1.45
N PHE A 85 -2.55 2.66 -1.32
CA PHE A 85 -2.95 3.36 -0.11
C PHE A 85 -3.28 2.37 1.00
N ASP A 86 -2.99 2.76 2.24
CA ASP A 86 -3.35 1.97 3.41
C ASP A 86 -3.81 2.84 4.57
N THR A 87 -4.32 2.17 5.60
CA THR A 87 -4.78 2.81 6.83
C THR A 87 -5.79 3.95 6.60
N PRO A 88 -6.93 3.68 5.93
CA PRO A 88 -7.99 4.66 5.81
C PRO A 88 -8.60 4.90 7.20
N GLY A 89 -8.16 5.96 7.86
CA GLY A 89 -8.65 6.32 9.19
C GLY A 89 -10.09 6.83 9.16
N GLN A 90 -10.70 6.90 10.33
CA GLN A 90 -12.09 7.38 10.47
C GLN A 90 -12.29 8.83 10.05
N PHE A 91 -11.22 9.60 9.92
CA PHE A 91 -11.25 11.01 9.53
C PHE A 91 -11.04 11.24 8.02
N MET A 92 -10.88 10.18 7.25
CA MET A 92 -10.83 10.24 5.79
C MET A 92 -12.22 10.57 5.23
N SER A 93 -12.49 11.85 5.06
CA SER A 93 -13.74 12.32 4.46
C SER A 93 -13.77 12.09 2.95
N PRO A 94 -14.95 12.02 2.32
CA PRO A 94 -15.07 11.99 0.86
C PRO A 94 -14.32 13.12 0.18
N GLU A 95 -14.32 14.32 0.74
CA GLU A 95 -13.62 15.49 0.20
C GLU A 95 -12.10 15.29 0.16
N ILE A 96 -11.52 14.75 1.22
CA ILE A 96 -10.09 14.42 1.27
C ILE A 96 -9.75 13.37 0.22
N ILE A 97 -10.57 12.33 0.09
CA ILE A 97 -10.37 11.25 -0.86
C ILE A 97 -10.44 11.76 -2.30
N GLU A 98 -11.47 12.54 -2.61
CA GLU A 98 -11.66 13.13 -3.95
C GLU A 98 -10.55 14.12 -4.32
N THR A 99 -10.08 14.92 -3.35
CA THR A 99 -8.93 15.80 -3.53
C THR A 99 -7.68 15.00 -3.88
N THR A 100 -7.42 13.91 -3.15
CA THR A 100 -6.27 13.04 -3.40
C THR A 100 -6.35 12.38 -4.77
N MET A 101 -7.50 11.83 -5.13
CA MET A 101 -7.69 11.21 -6.44
C MET A 101 -7.57 12.23 -7.58
N THR A 102 -8.07 13.43 -7.38
CA THR A 102 -7.97 14.51 -8.36
C THR A 102 -6.52 14.91 -8.58
N LEU A 103 -5.75 15.06 -7.49
CA LEU A 103 -4.31 15.34 -7.55
C LEU A 103 -3.57 14.26 -8.36
N VAL A 104 -3.75 12.99 -7.98
CA VAL A 104 -3.08 11.87 -8.67
C VAL A 104 -3.44 11.83 -10.15
N ASN A 105 -4.72 11.96 -10.48
CA ASN A 105 -5.20 11.92 -11.85
C ASN A 105 -4.74 13.13 -12.69
N ALA A 106 -4.55 14.28 -12.07
CA ALA A 106 -4.06 15.48 -12.76
C ALA A 106 -2.60 15.31 -13.22
N HIS A 107 -1.79 14.62 -12.44
CA HIS A 107 -0.38 14.36 -12.77
C HIS A 107 -0.22 13.11 -13.65
N GLN A 108 -0.83 12.00 -13.24
CA GLN A 108 -0.69 10.71 -13.93
C GLN A 108 -2.03 9.95 -13.97
N PRO A 109 -2.89 10.18 -14.97
CA PRO A 109 -4.25 9.63 -15.02
C PRO A 109 -4.31 8.11 -15.15
N HIS A 110 -3.20 7.44 -15.40
CA HIS A 110 -3.12 5.98 -15.53
C HIS A 110 -2.75 5.28 -14.21
N VAL A 111 -2.41 6.03 -13.16
CA VAL A 111 -2.02 5.46 -11.87
C VAL A 111 -3.20 4.75 -11.21
N LEU A 112 -2.98 3.50 -10.85
CA LEU A 112 -3.99 2.71 -10.14
C LEU A 112 -3.98 3.02 -8.64
N MET A 113 -5.17 3.15 -8.06
CA MET A 113 -5.36 3.34 -6.62
C MET A 113 -6.25 2.23 -6.09
N ASN A 114 -5.88 1.62 -4.96
CA ASN A 114 -6.68 0.56 -4.35
C ASN A 114 -7.82 1.11 -3.48
N SER A 115 -8.77 0.24 -3.10
CA SER A 115 -9.94 0.62 -2.30
C SER A 115 -9.60 1.07 -0.86
N ARG A 116 -8.37 0.87 -0.41
CA ARG A 116 -7.92 1.39 0.90
C ARG A 116 -7.62 2.90 0.90
N ILE A 117 -7.80 3.57 -0.22
CA ILE A 117 -7.90 5.03 -0.21
C ILE A 117 -9.07 5.49 0.67
N GLY A 118 -10.10 4.63 0.83
CA GLY A 118 -11.24 4.85 1.72
C GLY A 118 -12.56 5.08 0.99
N GLY A 119 -13.66 5.17 1.76
CA GLY A 119 -14.97 5.58 1.27
C GLY A 119 -15.61 4.74 0.15
N GLY A 120 -15.07 3.59 -0.18
CA GLY A 120 -15.50 2.80 -1.34
C GLY A 120 -14.91 3.24 -2.68
N TYR A 121 -14.03 4.22 -2.68
CA TYR A 121 -13.30 4.70 -3.86
C TYR A 121 -12.20 3.72 -4.29
N GLY A 122 -11.46 4.07 -5.34
CA GLY A 122 -10.36 3.30 -5.90
C GLY A 122 -10.72 2.47 -7.12
N HIS A 123 -9.70 2.06 -7.88
CA HIS A 123 -9.82 1.36 -9.15
C HIS A 123 -9.96 -0.17 -8.99
N PHE A 124 -9.48 -0.71 -7.88
CA PHE A 124 -9.58 -2.13 -7.55
C PHE A 124 -9.76 -2.34 -6.05
N GLN A 125 -10.39 -3.46 -5.71
CA GLN A 125 -10.63 -3.84 -4.33
C GLN A 125 -9.41 -4.55 -3.76
N SER A 126 -8.86 -4.05 -2.66
CA SER A 126 -7.88 -4.77 -1.85
C SER A 126 -8.62 -5.62 -0.83
N ALA A 127 -8.52 -6.93 -0.96
CA ALA A 127 -9.09 -7.89 -0.01
C ALA A 127 -8.13 -8.06 1.18
N ALA A 128 -8.60 -8.59 2.27
CA ALA A 128 -7.97 -8.97 3.54
C ALA A 128 -6.48 -8.62 3.82
N ASP A 129 -6.11 -8.48 5.10
CA ASP A 129 -4.77 -8.07 5.53
C ASP A 129 -3.76 -9.22 5.67
N HIS A 130 -4.20 -10.44 5.76
CA HIS A 130 -3.29 -11.56 5.99
C HIS A 130 -3.80 -12.84 5.35
N GLY A 131 -2.95 -13.38 4.50
CA GLY A 131 -2.97 -14.77 4.09
C GLY A 131 -4.25 -15.23 3.38
N LEU A 132 -4.14 -16.38 2.87
CA LEU A 132 -5.15 -17.30 2.38
C LEU A 132 -6.59 -16.85 2.64
N MET A 133 -7.08 -15.96 1.81
CA MET A 133 -8.51 -15.76 1.71
C MET A 133 -8.99 -16.24 0.35
N PRO A 134 -9.19 -17.55 0.22
CA PRO A 134 -9.82 -18.11 -0.97
C PRO A 134 -11.31 -17.72 -1.05
N TYR A 135 -11.74 -16.78 -0.24
CA TYR A 135 -13.16 -16.37 -0.15
C TYR A 135 -13.52 -15.36 -1.23
N VAL A 136 -13.23 -15.72 -2.32
CA VAL A 136 -13.37 -15.00 -3.55
C VAL A 136 -14.81 -14.78 -3.96
N ASN A 137 -15.74 -15.39 -3.29
CA ASN A 137 -17.14 -15.20 -3.61
C ASN A 137 -17.68 -13.80 -3.30
N THR A 138 -16.93 -13.02 -2.51
CA THR A 138 -17.32 -11.64 -2.18
C THR A 138 -16.34 -10.61 -2.68
N SER A 139 -15.09 -10.99 -2.92
CA SER A 139 -14.08 -10.11 -3.51
C SER A 139 -14.35 -10.00 -5.01
N GLY A 140 -14.24 -8.82 -5.56
CA GLY A 140 -14.50 -8.58 -6.96
C GLY A 140 -15.94 -8.17 -7.29
N TRP A 141 -16.78 -7.96 -6.28
CA TRP A 141 -18.12 -7.41 -6.49
C TRP A 141 -18.33 -6.16 -5.62
N ARG A 142 -18.76 -5.08 -6.25
CA ARG A 142 -19.16 -3.85 -5.59
C ARG A 142 -20.52 -3.45 -6.16
N ASP A 143 -21.53 -3.33 -5.31
CA ASP A 143 -22.89 -2.95 -5.70
C ASP A 143 -23.45 -3.80 -6.86
N GLY A 144 -23.18 -5.11 -6.85
CA GLY A 144 -23.59 -6.02 -7.90
C GLY A 144 -22.77 -5.98 -9.20
N ILE A 145 -21.70 -5.19 -9.24
CA ILE A 145 -20.79 -5.06 -10.38
C ILE A 145 -19.48 -5.75 -10.07
N LYS A 146 -19.01 -6.59 -10.99
CA LYS A 146 -17.69 -7.21 -10.88
C LYS A 146 -16.60 -6.16 -11.02
N VAL A 147 -15.73 -6.02 -10.01
CA VAL A 147 -14.59 -5.10 -9.99
C VAL A 147 -13.29 -5.87 -9.93
N PRO A 148 -12.17 -5.33 -10.44
CA PRO A 148 -10.86 -5.90 -10.22
C PRO A 148 -10.56 -6.02 -8.73
N TRP A 149 -9.86 -7.07 -8.33
CA TRP A 149 -9.53 -7.30 -6.94
C TRP A 149 -8.13 -7.87 -6.77
N GLN A 150 -7.53 -7.57 -5.64
CA GLN A 150 -6.21 -8.03 -5.23
C GLN A 150 -6.30 -8.60 -3.82
N THR A 151 -5.59 -9.69 -3.60
CA THR A 151 -5.28 -10.18 -2.26
C THR A 151 -3.78 -10.21 -2.05
N HIS A 152 -3.33 -10.25 -0.81
CA HIS A 152 -1.91 -10.20 -0.50
C HIS A 152 -1.52 -11.28 0.49
N SER A 153 -0.27 -11.73 0.36
CA SER A 153 0.35 -12.75 1.18
C SER A 153 1.78 -12.35 1.50
N THR A 154 2.31 -12.85 2.61
CA THR A 154 3.70 -12.60 3.00
C THR A 154 4.50 -13.88 3.02
N VAL A 155 5.71 -13.88 2.48
CA VAL A 155 6.56 -15.07 2.43
C VAL A 155 6.93 -15.56 3.82
N ALA A 156 7.24 -14.67 4.75
CA ALA A 156 7.66 -15.03 6.12
C ALA A 156 6.57 -14.84 7.19
N GLY A 157 5.31 -14.56 6.80
CA GLY A 157 4.24 -14.25 7.74
C GLY A 157 4.46 -12.95 8.52
N SER A 158 5.26 -12.07 7.97
CA SER A 158 5.53 -10.72 8.46
C SER A 158 5.70 -9.81 7.26
N TRP A 159 5.28 -8.56 7.39
CA TRP A 159 5.48 -7.56 6.33
C TRP A 159 6.94 -7.14 6.22
N GLY A 160 7.63 -7.01 7.36
CA GLY A 160 9.06 -6.71 7.41
C GLY A 160 9.91 -7.96 7.61
N TYR A 161 11.22 -7.79 7.47
CA TYR A 161 12.19 -8.85 7.73
C TYR A 161 12.13 -9.31 9.20
N ALA A 162 11.98 -10.59 9.39
CA ALA A 162 11.93 -11.21 10.72
C ALA A 162 12.77 -12.49 10.68
N SER A 163 14.05 -12.39 11.07
CA SER A 163 15.02 -13.50 11.02
C SER A 163 14.52 -14.78 11.69
N HIS A 164 13.81 -14.64 12.83
CA HIS A 164 13.25 -15.77 13.57
C HIS A 164 12.05 -16.45 12.92
N LYS A 165 11.48 -15.85 11.85
CA LYS A 165 10.34 -16.41 11.10
C LYS A 165 10.73 -16.94 9.73
N MET A 166 12.00 -16.79 9.36
CA MET A 166 12.52 -17.15 8.03
C MET A 166 12.80 -18.64 7.86
N ASP A 167 12.64 -19.44 8.89
CA ASP A 167 12.84 -20.89 8.77
C ASP A 167 11.65 -21.53 8.02
N LEU A 168 11.74 -21.45 6.69
CA LEU A 168 10.75 -22.01 5.77
C LEU A 168 10.71 -23.54 5.82
N HIS A 169 11.78 -24.18 6.37
CA HIS A 169 11.85 -25.62 6.47
C HIS A 169 10.85 -26.20 7.48
N ASP A 170 10.52 -25.46 8.53
CA ASP A 170 9.67 -25.93 9.60
C ASP A 170 8.18 -25.57 9.44
N ASN A 171 7.82 -24.82 8.39
CA ASN A 171 6.43 -24.46 8.12
C ASN A 171 5.95 -25.05 6.79
N PRO A 172 5.35 -26.25 6.80
CA PRO A 172 4.87 -26.91 5.59
C PRO A 172 3.81 -26.11 4.81
N ASN A 173 3.16 -25.15 5.47
CA ASN A 173 2.17 -24.26 4.84
C ASN A 173 2.81 -23.08 4.09
N ARG A 174 4.13 -23.01 4.01
CA ARG A 174 4.88 -21.92 3.36
C ARG A 174 5.90 -22.41 2.33
N SER A 175 5.66 -23.55 1.73
CA SER A 175 6.48 -24.05 0.62
C SER A 175 6.23 -23.22 -0.65
N ALA A 176 7.19 -23.21 -1.57
CA ALA A 176 7.01 -22.59 -2.88
C ALA A 176 5.75 -23.08 -3.61
N ASN A 177 5.43 -24.36 -3.47
CA ASN A 177 4.23 -24.96 -4.04
C ASN A 177 2.94 -24.30 -3.51
N ASN A 178 2.90 -23.96 -2.23
CA ASN A 178 1.71 -23.32 -1.65
C ASN A 178 1.48 -21.93 -2.26
N TYR A 179 2.53 -21.14 -2.47
CA TYR A 179 2.41 -19.83 -3.14
C TYR A 179 2.02 -19.96 -4.60
N ILE A 180 2.52 -21.00 -5.29
CA ILE A 180 2.11 -21.30 -6.67
C ILE A 180 0.64 -21.68 -6.72
N TYR A 181 0.16 -22.53 -5.82
CA TYR A 181 -1.26 -22.90 -5.74
C TYR A 181 -2.13 -21.68 -5.40
N GLU A 182 -1.69 -20.84 -4.46
CA GLU A 182 -2.37 -19.61 -4.11
C GLU A 182 -2.46 -18.67 -5.32
N LEU A 183 -1.38 -18.47 -6.04
CA LEU A 183 -1.35 -17.67 -7.26
C LEU A 183 -2.33 -18.22 -8.32
N VAL A 184 -2.27 -19.52 -8.60
CA VAL A 184 -3.15 -20.18 -9.59
C VAL A 184 -4.62 -20.03 -9.18
N ASP A 185 -4.94 -20.24 -7.92
CA ASP A 185 -6.30 -20.11 -7.40
C ASP A 185 -6.83 -18.68 -7.55
N ILE A 186 -6.04 -17.69 -7.13
CA ILE A 186 -6.40 -16.27 -7.22
C ILE A 186 -6.62 -15.85 -8.68
N VAL A 187 -5.67 -16.18 -9.55
CA VAL A 187 -5.75 -15.81 -10.98
C VAL A 187 -6.90 -16.51 -11.68
N SER A 188 -7.18 -17.79 -11.36
CA SER A 188 -8.33 -18.51 -11.92
C SER A 188 -9.68 -17.86 -11.60
N LYS A 189 -9.74 -17.09 -10.53
CA LYS A 189 -10.91 -16.33 -10.08
C LYS A 189 -10.90 -14.86 -10.53
N GLY A 190 -9.94 -14.50 -11.38
CA GLY A 190 -9.79 -13.13 -11.92
C GLY A 190 -9.22 -12.13 -10.94
N GLY A 191 -8.50 -12.59 -9.93
CA GLY A 191 -7.80 -11.75 -8.97
C GLY A 191 -6.32 -11.55 -9.29
N VAL A 192 -5.67 -10.75 -8.48
CA VAL A 192 -4.23 -10.47 -8.52
C VAL A 192 -3.62 -10.79 -7.17
N LEU A 193 -2.51 -11.51 -7.15
CA LEU A 193 -1.73 -11.75 -5.94
C LEU A 193 -0.66 -10.66 -5.78
N LEU A 194 -0.64 -10.00 -4.63
CA LEU A 194 0.49 -9.21 -4.15
C LEU A 194 1.27 -10.09 -3.18
N LEU A 195 2.46 -10.53 -3.58
CA LEU A 195 3.34 -11.31 -2.72
C LEU A 195 4.39 -10.41 -2.10
N ASN A 196 4.30 -10.23 -0.79
CA ASN A 196 5.28 -9.47 -0.03
C ASN A 196 6.52 -10.31 0.27
N VAL A 197 7.66 -9.80 -0.12
CA VAL A 197 8.97 -10.30 0.26
C VAL A 197 9.68 -9.25 1.10
N ALA A 198 10.26 -9.68 2.20
CA ALA A 198 10.99 -8.79 3.10
C ALA A 198 12.49 -9.01 2.88
N PRO A 199 13.18 -8.14 2.14
CA PRO A 199 14.60 -8.28 1.90
C PRO A 199 15.39 -8.11 3.21
N ASN A 200 16.53 -8.77 3.30
CA ASN A 200 17.59 -8.50 4.26
C ASN A 200 18.81 -7.91 3.54
N GLU A 201 19.75 -7.42 4.31
CA GLU A 201 21.06 -6.98 3.79
C GLU A 201 21.80 -8.11 3.07
#